data_eb5ebb69e5325b81d6153979e9b0c4e6
#
_entry.id   eb5ebb69e5325b81d6153979e9b0c4e6
#
_cell.length_a   1.000
_cell.length_b   1.000
_cell.length_c   1.000
_cell.angle_alpha   90.00
_cell.angle_beta   90.00
_cell.angle_gamma   90.00
#
_symmetry.space_group_name_H-M   'P 1'
#
loop_
_entity.id
_entity.type
_entity.pdbx_description
1 polymer ?
#
loop_
_entity_poly.entity_id
_entity_poly.type
_entity_poly.pdbx_seq_one_letter_code
_entity_poly.pdbx_strand_id
1 'polypeptide(L)'
;NISPKLSSSEPTQEKCEKLGIKMSDAMKSHSHKRFNKEALWTMITFAKDFRLKYVVGGQEDFEEIEKHIRELIDYDISQRREKRQPFYKNNEEELWYDMKFIKPWNITLMPAGATNDQLNQNRRMVAEYCAEHGYNYTDRLQIVIWGTEKER
;
A
#
# COMPACT_ATOMS: atom_id res chain seq x y z
N ASN A 1 7.63 3.19 7.60
CA ASN A 1 6.36 2.74 7.01
C ASN A 1 5.85 3.79 6.03
N ILE A 2 5.58 3.39 4.82
CA ILE A 2 4.98 4.20 3.76
C ILE A 2 3.58 3.64 3.53
N SER A 3 2.55 4.49 3.51
CA SER A 3 1.16 4.00 3.42
C SER A 3 0.44 4.63 2.22
N PRO A 4 0.63 4.09 1.01
CA PRO A 4 -0.15 4.50 -0.15
C PRO A 4 -1.63 4.23 0.10
N LYS A 5 -2.50 5.07 -0.47
CA LYS A 5 -3.94 4.93 -0.29
C LYS A 5 -4.55 4.27 -1.52
N LEU A 6 -5.49 3.37 -1.29
CA LEU A 6 -6.27 2.70 -2.33
C LEU A 6 -7.52 3.50 -2.69
N SER A 7 -8.09 3.21 -3.84
CA SER A 7 -9.32 3.85 -4.33
C SER A 7 -10.51 3.62 -3.38
N SER A 8 -10.56 2.46 -2.74
CA SER A 8 -11.56 2.15 -1.70
C SER A 8 -11.56 3.14 -0.54
N SER A 9 -10.43 3.80 -0.25
CA SER A 9 -10.29 4.83 0.78
C SER A 9 -10.72 6.23 0.33
N GLU A 10 -11.07 6.41 -0.94
CA GLU A 10 -11.40 7.72 -1.49
C GLU A 10 -12.66 8.31 -0.84
N PRO A 11 -12.61 9.58 -0.39
CA PRO A 11 -13.78 10.27 0.10
C PRO A 11 -14.69 10.61 -1.09
N THR A 12 -15.80 9.89 -1.21
CA THR A 12 -16.84 10.21 -2.20
C THR A 12 -17.89 11.12 -1.62
N GLN A 13 -18.64 11.81 -2.48
CA GLN A 13 -19.75 12.65 -2.06
C GLN A 13 -20.76 11.86 -1.21
N GLU A 14 -21.10 10.65 -1.62
CA GLU A 14 -22.01 9.75 -0.91
C GLU A 14 -21.49 9.38 0.49
N LYS A 15 -20.18 9.08 0.62
CA LYS A 15 -19.57 8.80 1.93
C LYS A 15 -19.58 10.02 2.83
N CYS A 16 -19.33 11.21 2.29
CA CYS A 16 -19.40 12.45 3.04
C CYS A 16 -20.83 12.75 3.54
N GLU A 17 -21.83 12.55 2.68
CA GLU A 17 -23.24 12.74 3.04
C GLU A 17 -23.68 11.76 4.12
N LYS A 18 -23.33 10.48 4.03
CA LYS A 18 -23.60 9.47 5.08
C LYS A 18 -22.98 9.82 6.43
N LEU A 19 -21.85 10.52 6.42
CA LEU A 19 -21.15 10.95 7.64
C LEU A 19 -21.55 12.36 8.11
N GLY A 20 -22.43 13.06 7.38
CA GLY A 20 -22.85 14.43 7.70
C GLY A 20 -21.72 15.45 7.58
N ILE A 21 -20.69 15.19 6.77
CA ILE A 21 -19.54 16.07 6.58
C ILE A 21 -19.54 16.69 5.19
N LYS A 22 -19.06 17.94 5.08
CA LYS A 22 -18.90 18.60 3.78
C LYS A 22 -17.59 18.18 3.13
N MET A 23 -17.63 17.83 1.83
CA MET A 23 -16.44 17.53 1.08
C MET A 23 -15.53 18.75 0.95
N SER A 24 -14.31 18.66 1.47
CA SER A 24 -13.28 19.69 1.37
C SER A 24 -12.51 19.61 0.05
N ASP A 25 -11.79 20.68 -0.31
CA ASP A 25 -10.94 20.68 -1.51
C ASP A 25 -9.76 19.69 -1.38
N ALA A 26 -9.28 19.45 -0.17
CA ALA A 26 -8.30 18.41 0.09
C ALA A 26 -8.86 17.00 -0.22
N MET A 27 -10.13 16.74 0.12
CA MET A 27 -10.82 15.49 -0.21
C MET A 27 -11.02 15.33 -1.71
N LYS A 28 -11.39 16.40 -2.43
CA LYS A 28 -11.55 16.39 -3.90
C LYS A 28 -10.25 16.08 -4.63
N SER A 29 -9.10 16.51 -4.07
CA SER A 29 -7.79 16.24 -4.65
C SER A 29 -7.18 14.90 -4.24
N HIS A 30 -7.88 14.09 -3.45
CA HIS A 30 -7.37 12.82 -2.91
C HIS A 30 -7.02 11.82 -4.01
N SER A 31 -7.87 11.67 -5.02
CA SER A 31 -7.66 10.75 -6.14
C SER A 31 -6.34 10.97 -6.87
N HIS A 32 -5.92 12.22 -7.02
CA HIS A 32 -4.67 12.58 -7.70
C HIS A 32 -3.42 12.43 -6.81
N LYS A 33 -3.59 12.45 -5.49
CA LYS A 33 -2.49 12.46 -4.52
C LYS A 33 -2.26 11.11 -3.83
N ARG A 34 -3.24 10.19 -3.87
CA ARG A 34 -3.20 8.93 -3.13
C ARG A 34 -2.08 7.99 -3.54
N PHE A 35 -1.69 8.03 -4.82
CA PHE A 35 -0.59 7.28 -5.37
C PHE A 35 0.29 8.18 -6.23
N ASN A 36 1.40 8.66 -5.65
CA ASN A 36 2.43 9.42 -6.36
C ASN A 36 3.66 8.53 -6.52
N LYS A 37 3.80 7.92 -7.68
CA LYS A 37 4.85 6.97 -8.03
C LYS A 37 6.27 7.52 -7.81
N GLU A 38 6.52 8.76 -8.24
CA GLU A 38 7.82 9.40 -8.11
C GLU A 38 8.19 9.66 -6.65
N ALA A 39 7.25 10.20 -5.86
CA ALA A 39 7.46 10.44 -4.43
C ALA A 39 7.67 9.12 -3.66
N LEU A 40 6.89 8.10 -3.97
CA LEU A 40 7.04 6.76 -3.36
C LEU A 40 8.39 6.14 -3.70
N TRP A 41 8.78 6.18 -4.97
CA TRP A 41 10.08 5.68 -5.42
C TRP A 41 11.23 6.39 -4.72
N THR A 42 11.16 7.74 -4.62
CA THR A 42 12.16 8.54 -3.90
C THR A 42 12.26 8.11 -2.43
N MET A 43 11.12 8.01 -1.73
CA MET A 43 11.12 7.57 -0.33
C MET A 43 11.73 6.18 -0.15
N ILE A 44 11.41 5.23 -1.03
CA ILE A 44 11.91 3.86 -0.98
C ILE A 44 13.41 3.83 -1.23
N THR A 45 13.89 4.54 -2.26
CA THR A 45 15.29 4.55 -2.67
C THR A 45 16.21 5.11 -1.60
N PHE A 46 15.79 6.15 -0.88
CA PHE A 46 16.60 6.78 0.17
C PHE A 46 16.37 6.20 1.57
N ALA A 47 15.39 5.30 1.74
CA ALA A 47 15.17 4.66 3.02
C ALA A 47 16.20 3.56 3.28
N LYS A 48 16.70 3.48 4.51
CA LYS A 48 17.56 2.37 4.95
C LYS A 48 16.81 1.04 4.97
N ASP A 49 15.53 1.09 5.33
CA ASP A 49 14.58 -0.01 5.30
C ASP A 49 13.18 0.57 5.12
N PHE A 50 12.29 -0.16 4.47
CA PHE A 50 10.94 0.32 4.22
C PHE A 50 9.90 -0.80 4.24
N ARG A 51 8.66 -0.41 4.53
CA ARG A 51 7.47 -1.24 4.37
C ARG A 51 6.37 -0.42 3.73
N LEU A 52 5.78 -0.98 2.68
CA LEU A 52 4.56 -0.49 2.06
C LEU A 52 3.38 -1.09 2.81
N LYS A 53 2.60 -0.26 3.50
CA LYS A 53 1.46 -0.70 4.29
C LYS A 53 0.17 -0.27 3.63
N TYR A 54 -0.65 -1.23 3.22
CA TYR A 54 -1.95 -1.02 2.62
C TYR A 54 -3.08 -1.42 3.57
N VAL A 55 -4.18 -0.67 3.52
CA VAL A 55 -5.42 -0.96 4.24
C VAL A 55 -6.41 -1.53 3.24
N VAL A 56 -6.84 -2.76 3.44
CA VAL A 56 -7.65 -3.55 2.50
C VAL A 56 -9.09 -3.64 2.99
N GLY A 57 -10.03 -3.14 2.20
CA GLY A 57 -11.45 -3.14 2.48
C GLY A 57 -12.27 -4.17 1.68
N GLY A 58 -11.71 -4.69 0.59
CA GLY A 58 -12.39 -5.64 -0.29
C GLY A 58 -11.42 -6.36 -1.22
N GLN A 59 -11.97 -7.30 -1.99
CA GLN A 59 -11.20 -8.12 -2.94
C GLN A 59 -10.55 -7.28 -4.04
N GLU A 60 -11.21 -6.23 -4.49
CA GLU A 60 -10.77 -5.31 -5.52
C GLU A 60 -9.48 -4.55 -5.15
N ASP A 61 -9.24 -4.37 -3.86
CA ASP A 61 -8.05 -3.69 -3.37
C ASP A 61 -6.76 -4.46 -3.68
N PHE A 62 -6.83 -5.78 -3.78
CA PHE A 62 -5.65 -6.61 -4.10
C PHE A 62 -5.14 -6.34 -5.50
N GLU A 63 -6.04 -6.23 -6.49
CA GLU A 63 -5.66 -5.92 -7.87
C GLU A 63 -4.98 -4.55 -7.96
N GLU A 64 -5.50 -3.56 -7.23
CA GLU A 64 -4.90 -2.23 -7.17
C GLU A 64 -3.53 -2.25 -6.49
N ILE A 65 -3.34 -3.03 -5.43
CA ILE A 65 -2.05 -3.21 -4.75
C ILE A 65 -1.02 -3.81 -5.72
N GLU A 66 -1.37 -4.89 -6.41
CA GLU A 66 -0.48 -5.52 -7.39
C GLU A 66 -0.12 -4.57 -8.55
N LYS A 67 -1.08 -3.74 -8.97
CA LYS A 67 -0.84 -2.69 -9.96
C LYS A 67 0.15 -1.65 -9.44
N HIS A 68 -0.03 -1.16 -8.22
CA HIS A 68 0.88 -0.20 -7.58
C HIS A 68 2.31 -0.75 -7.48
N ILE A 69 2.45 -2.01 -7.08
CA ILE A 69 3.75 -2.68 -6.97
C ILE A 69 4.42 -2.76 -8.34
N ARG A 70 3.71 -3.21 -9.37
CA ARG A 70 4.23 -3.27 -10.75
C ARG A 70 4.66 -1.90 -11.26
N GLU A 71 3.83 -0.88 -11.08
CA GLU A 71 4.14 0.49 -11.51
C GLU A 71 5.39 1.07 -10.82
N LEU A 72 5.62 0.74 -9.55
CA LEU A 72 6.83 1.17 -8.83
C LEU A 72 8.07 0.43 -9.32
N ILE A 73 7.96 -0.86 -9.61
CA ILE A 73 9.07 -1.66 -10.16
C ILE A 73 9.43 -1.17 -11.55
N ASP A 74 8.45 -0.96 -12.42
CA ASP A 74 8.67 -0.46 -13.78
C ASP A 74 9.29 0.94 -13.78
N TYR A 75 8.85 1.79 -12.84
CA TYR A 75 9.43 3.12 -12.67
C TYR A 75 10.89 3.05 -12.19
N ASP A 76 11.21 2.19 -11.24
CA ASP A 76 12.60 1.96 -10.79
C ASP A 76 13.49 1.50 -11.96
N ILE A 77 13.01 0.56 -12.75
CA ILE A 77 13.73 0.08 -13.94
C ILE A 77 13.97 1.23 -14.92
N SER A 78 12.98 2.07 -15.19
CA SER A 78 13.12 3.20 -16.11
C SER A 78 14.14 4.20 -15.61
N GLN A 79 14.08 4.57 -14.32
CA GLN A 79 15.02 5.53 -13.73
C GLN A 79 16.48 5.03 -13.75
N ARG A 80 16.67 3.74 -13.53
CA ARG A 80 18.02 3.14 -13.59
C ARG A 80 18.57 3.11 -15.01
N ARG A 81 17.75 2.83 -16.03
CA ARG A 81 18.13 2.89 -17.44
C ARG A 81 18.51 4.30 -17.88
N GLU A 82 17.72 5.31 -17.51
CA GLU A 82 17.99 6.71 -17.87
C GLU A 82 19.31 7.22 -17.27
N LYS A 83 19.59 6.88 -16.03
CA LYS A 83 20.79 7.35 -15.31
C LYS A 83 22.08 6.66 -15.76
N ARG A 84 22.02 5.74 -16.73
CA ARG A 84 23.20 4.99 -17.23
C ARG A 84 24.14 4.54 -16.09
N GLN A 85 23.59 4.16 -14.97
CA GLN A 85 24.43 3.61 -13.90
C GLN A 85 25.03 2.31 -14.43
N PRO A 86 26.38 2.23 -14.56
CA PRO A 86 27.02 1.03 -15.05
C PRO A 86 26.85 -0.04 -13.98
N PHE A 87 25.82 -0.86 -14.13
CA PHE A 87 25.76 -2.09 -13.39
C PHE A 87 26.79 -3.03 -14.00
N TYR A 88 27.75 -3.34 -13.18
CA TYR A 88 28.79 -4.33 -13.31
C TYR A 88 28.84 -5.08 -14.66
N LYS A 89 29.88 -4.77 -15.43
CA LYS A 89 30.27 -5.49 -16.62
C LYS A 89 30.68 -6.91 -16.24
N ASN A 90 29.80 -7.83 -16.12
CA ASN A 90 30.08 -9.27 -16.26
C ASN A 90 28.74 -10.02 -16.13
N ASN A 91 28.20 -10.47 -17.25
CA ASN A 91 27.17 -11.53 -17.40
C ASN A 91 25.99 -11.56 -16.41
N GLU A 92 25.58 -10.42 -15.81
CA GLU A 92 24.66 -10.33 -14.70
C GLU A 92 23.36 -9.62 -15.06
N GLU A 93 22.96 -9.63 -16.33
CA GLU A 93 21.61 -9.19 -16.71
C GLU A 93 20.51 -10.00 -16.01
N GLU A 94 20.78 -11.28 -15.71
CA GLU A 94 19.86 -12.13 -14.96
C GLU A 94 19.75 -11.74 -13.48
N LEU A 95 20.83 -11.29 -12.82
CA LEU A 95 20.77 -10.81 -11.43
C LEU A 95 19.93 -9.55 -11.27
N TRP A 96 19.78 -8.77 -12.31
CA TRP A 96 18.95 -7.58 -12.35
C TRP A 96 17.47 -7.88 -12.16
N TYR A 97 16.99 -8.94 -12.79
CA TYR A 97 15.61 -9.39 -12.65
C TYR A 97 15.33 -10.02 -11.27
N ASP A 98 16.35 -10.58 -10.62
CA ASP A 98 16.21 -11.20 -9.30
C ASP A 98 16.23 -10.21 -8.12
N MET A 99 16.81 -9.03 -8.29
CA MET A 99 16.76 -7.96 -7.30
C MET A 99 15.50 -7.12 -7.52
N LYS A 100 14.32 -7.72 -7.33
CA LYS A 100 13.09 -6.92 -7.26
C LYS A 100 13.28 -5.84 -6.21
N PHE A 101 13.14 -4.60 -6.63
CA PHE A 101 13.22 -3.42 -5.78
C PHE A 101 12.28 -3.54 -4.56
N ILE A 102 11.08 -4.04 -4.77
CA ILE A 102 10.11 -4.35 -3.73
C ILE A 102 10.00 -5.86 -3.61
N LYS A 103 10.32 -6.39 -2.43
CA LYS A 103 10.20 -7.81 -2.09
C LYS A 103 8.87 -8.08 -1.38
N PRO A 104 8.34 -9.32 -1.40
CA PRO A 104 7.11 -9.64 -0.66
C PRO A 104 7.13 -9.20 0.80
N TRP A 105 8.22 -9.37 1.50
CA TRP A 105 8.34 -8.95 2.90
C TRP A 105 8.40 -7.44 3.13
N ASN A 106 8.50 -6.63 2.07
CA ASN A 106 8.32 -5.18 2.16
C ASN A 106 6.83 -4.77 2.13
N ILE A 107 5.93 -5.69 1.80
CA ILE A 107 4.50 -5.44 1.72
C ILE A 107 3.84 -5.86 3.04
N THR A 108 2.99 -5.01 3.57
CA THR A 108 2.20 -5.29 4.76
C THR A 108 0.75 -4.94 4.48
N LEU A 109 -0.16 -5.89 4.66
CA LEU A 109 -1.58 -5.68 4.50
C LEU A 109 -2.28 -5.63 5.85
N MET A 110 -3.29 -4.79 5.96
CA MET A 110 -4.07 -4.58 7.17
C MET A 110 -5.55 -4.53 6.80
N PRO A 111 -6.44 -5.31 7.46
CA PRO A 111 -7.86 -5.23 7.20
C PRO A 111 -8.41 -3.84 7.53
N ALA A 112 -9.31 -3.33 6.67
CA ALA A 112 -10.07 -2.12 6.91
C ALA A 112 -11.19 -2.41 7.91
N GLY A 113 -11.44 -1.46 8.80
CA GLY A 113 -12.52 -1.52 9.78
C GLY A 113 -12.31 -0.53 10.92
N ALA A 114 -13.39 0.02 11.44
CA ALA A 114 -13.41 0.89 12.62
C ALA A 114 -13.92 0.16 13.87
N THR A 115 -14.54 -1.01 13.70
CA THR A 115 -15.05 -1.87 14.76
C THR A 115 -14.51 -3.29 14.59
N ASN A 116 -14.59 -4.11 15.66
CA ASN A 116 -14.20 -5.52 15.58
C ASN A 116 -15.01 -6.30 14.55
N ASP A 117 -16.31 -6.01 14.42
CA ASP A 117 -17.17 -6.70 13.44
C ASP A 117 -16.75 -6.40 12.00
N GLN A 118 -16.47 -5.12 11.70
CA GLN A 118 -15.94 -4.73 10.39
C GLN A 118 -14.57 -5.37 10.10
N LEU A 119 -13.68 -5.41 11.09
CA LEU A 119 -12.38 -6.06 10.93
C LEU A 119 -12.53 -7.56 10.69
N ASN A 120 -13.44 -8.24 11.41
CA ASN A 120 -13.67 -9.68 11.27
C ASN A 120 -14.13 -10.06 9.86
N GLN A 121 -14.89 -9.20 9.17
CA GLN A 121 -15.31 -9.43 7.79
C GLN A 121 -14.13 -9.53 6.82
N ASN A 122 -13.06 -8.77 7.06
CA ASN A 122 -11.92 -8.67 6.15
C ASN A 122 -10.69 -9.48 6.60
N ARG A 123 -10.58 -9.82 7.89
CA ARG A 123 -9.39 -10.47 8.47
C ARG A 123 -8.97 -11.72 7.73
N ARG A 124 -9.92 -12.64 7.53
CA ARG A 124 -9.62 -13.93 6.91
C ARG A 124 -9.11 -13.75 5.49
N MET A 125 -9.82 -12.98 4.67
CA MET A 125 -9.47 -12.70 3.28
C MET A 125 -8.06 -12.08 3.17
N VAL A 126 -7.75 -11.09 4.01
CA VAL A 126 -6.43 -10.42 4.00
C VAL A 126 -5.33 -11.36 4.47
N ALA A 127 -5.58 -12.18 5.51
CA ALA A 127 -4.59 -13.13 6.02
C ALA A 127 -4.28 -14.25 5.01
N GLU A 128 -5.30 -14.81 4.35
CA GLU A 128 -5.14 -15.82 3.30
C GLU A 128 -4.33 -15.26 2.12
N TYR A 129 -4.65 -14.06 1.68
CA TYR A 129 -3.90 -13.40 0.60
C TYR A 129 -2.43 -13.14 0.98
N CYS A 130 -2.17 -12.69 2.21
CA CYS A 130 -0.80 -12.51 2.69
C CYS A 130 -0.02 -13.82 2.69
N ALA A 131 -0.63 -14.92 3.16
CA ALA A 131 0.01 -16.23 3.20
C ALA A 131 0.35 -16.75 1.78
N GLU A 132 -0.54 -16.55 0.82
CA GLU A 132 -0.34 -16.97 -0.57
C GLU A 132 0.79 -16.20 -1.26
N HIS A 133 0.90 -14.88 -1.00
CA HIS A 133 1.85 -14.00 -1.69
C HIS A 133 3.15 -13.73 -0.90
N GLY A 134 3.28 -14.30 0.29
CA GLY A 134 4.44 -14.06 1.17
C GLY A 134 4.48 -12.64 1.74
N TYR A 135 3.33 -11.96 1.83
CA TYR A 135 3.21 -10.62 2.40
C TYR A 135 3.07 -10.67 3.92
N ASN A 136 3.39 -9.57 4.59
CA ASN A 136 3.16 -9.45 6.01
C ASN A 136 1.69 -9.08 6.29
N TYR A 137 1.14 -9.69 7.32
CA TYR A 137 -0.16 -9.30 7.87
C TYR A 137 0.01 -8.45 9.12
N THR A 138 -0.83 -7.44 9.30
CA THR A 138 -0.96 -6.68 10.56
C THR A 138 -2.42 -6.40 10.84
N ASP A 139 -2.77 -6.28 12.12
CA ASP A 139 -4.13 -5.94 12.55
C ASP A 139 -4.16 -4.56 13.22
N ARG A 140 -5.35 -4.04 13.46
CA ARG A 140 -5.61 -2.84 14.28
C ARG A 140 -5.73 -3.26 15.75
N LEU A 141 -4.60 -3.56 16.38
CA LEU A 141 -4.58 -4.06 17.76
C LEU A 141 -5.34 -3.16 18.74
N GLN A 142 -5.29 -1.85 18.55
CA GLN A 142 -6.05 -0.92 19.40
C GLN A 142 -7.56 -1.17 19.35
N ILE A 143 -8.11 -1.53 18.18
CA ILE A 143 -9.54 -1.84 18.03
C ILE A 143 -9.84 -3.23 18.63
N VAL A 144 -8.90 -4.17 18.45
CA VAL A 144 -9.05 -5.54 18.99
C VAL A 144 -9.08 -5.53 20.52
N ILE A 145 -8.22 -4.72 21.15
CA ILE A 145 -8.05 -4.70 22.62
C ILE A 145 -9.10 -3.78 23.28
N TRP A 146 -9.33 -2.60 22.72
CA TRP A 146 -10.17 -1.56 23.37
C TRP A 146 -11.48 -1.26 22.64
N GLY A 147 -11.74 -1.91 21.50
CA GLY A 147 -12.95 -1.63 20.71
C GLY A 147 -12.94 -0.23 20.11
N THR A 148 -14.07 0.45 20.24
CA THR A 148 -14.26 1.84 19.79
C THR A 148 -14.08 2.87 20.91
N GLU A 149 -13.63 2.45 22.09
CA GLU A 149 -13.34 3.40 23.17
C GLU A 149 -12.22 4.34 22.71
N LYS A 150 -12.52 5.63 22.71
CA LYS A 150 -11.51 6.66 22.41
C LYS A 150 -10.44 6.63 23.50
N GLU A 151 -9.19 6.77 23.10
CA GLU A 151 -8.02 6.85 23.96
C GLU A 151 -8.32 7.64 25.24
N ARG A 152 -8.00 7.00 26.38
CA ARG A 152 -7.94 7.69 27.66
C ARG A 152 -6.57 8.31 27.84
#